data_607cc69ad33a3bca8550c1eec0d5da9f
#
_entry.id   607cc69ad33a3bca8550c1eec0d5da9f
#
_cell.length_a   1.000
_cell.length_b   1.000
_cell.length_c   1.000
_cell.angle_alpha   90.00
_cell.angle_beta   90.00
_cell.angle_gamma   90.00
#
_symmetry.space_group_name_H-M   'P 1'
#
loop_
_entity.id
_entity.type
_entity.pdbx_description
1 polymer ?
#
loop_
_entity_poly.entity_id
_entity_poly.type
_entity_poly.pdbx_seq_one_letter_code
_entity_poly.pdbx_strand_id
1 'polypeptide(L)'
;VQLLKKKKPVVVSMSGMAASGGYYMSCGADYIVAEPMTLTGSIGIFGMVPDATGLLTEKLGLHFDVVKTNEASDFGAMGRGINAGEAAAMQRYVERGYALFLRRVADGRNMTTAQVDSIAQGRVWTGRQALNLKLVDKLGTLEDAIREAARRAKVADYGIVAYPAPADWYTQLFSDVKDDYMENRVKGMLGVYYKPLQFVYTLQGTDCLQARMPFDPNLR
;
A
#
# COMPACT_ATOMS: atom_id res chain seq x y z
N VAL A 1 15.72 -0.54 0.89
CA VAL A 1 16.60 0.09 -0.11
C VAL A 1 17.89 0.54 0.54
N GLN A 2 17.90 1.42 1.53
CA GLN A 2 19.11 2.00 2.12
C GLN A 2 20.11 0.96 2.67
N LEU A 3 19.64 -0.11 3.31
CA LEU A 3 20.49 -1.19 3.79
C LEU A 3 21.13 -1.99 2.65
N LEU A 4 20.39 -2.21 1.56
CA LEU A 4 20.90 -2.90 0.37
C LEU A 4 21.96 -2.08 -0.34
N LYS A 5 21.76 -0.77 -0.50
CA LYS A 5 22.72 0.15 -1.13
C LYS A 5 24.10 0.13 -0.48
N LYS A 6 24.18 -0.16 0.83
CA LYS A 6 25.46 -0.31 1.52
C LYS A 6 26.28 -1.51 1.07
N LYS A 7 25.64 -2.49 0.43
CA LYS A 7 26.27 -3.77 0.05
C LYS A 7 26.35 -3.98 -1.46
N LYS A 8 25.39 -3.46 -2.21
CA LYS A 8 25.30 -3.67 -3.66
C LYS A 8 24.45 -2.55 -4.29
N PRO A 9 24.67 -2.23 -5.58
CA PRO A 9 23.84 -1.25 -6.28
C PRO A 9 22.38 -1.71 -6.34
N VAL A 10 21.48 -0.75 -6.14
CA VAL A 10 20.03 -0.93 -6.21
C VAL A 10 19.48 -0.11 -7.36
N VAL A 11 18.97 -0.76 -8.39
CA VAL A 11 18.32 -0.13 -9.53
C VAL A 11 16.83 -0.46 -9.50
N VAL A 12 16.01 0.55 -9.70
CA VAL A 12 14.54 0.40 -9.78
C VAL A 12 14.11 0.45 -11.24
N SER A 13 13.22 -0.46 -11.61
CA SER A 13 12.47 -0.41 -12.87
C SER A 13 11.01 -0.14 -12.57
N MET A 14 10.46 0.91 -13.19
CA MET A 14 9.06 1.29 -13.09
C MET A 14 8.38 1.00 -14.43
N SER A 15 7.37 0.13 -14.44
CA SER A 15 6.56 -0.13 -15.64
C SER A 15 5.27 0.72 -15.64
N GLY A 16 4.07 0.16 -15.51
CA GLY A 16 2.82 0.90 -15.60
C GLY A 16 2.64 2.01 -14.56
N MET A 17 2.82 1.69 -13.27
CA MET A 17 2.64 2.65 -12.18
C MET A 17 3.61 2.40 -11.02
N ALA A 18 4.26 3.47 -10.56
CA ALA A 18 5.08 3.49 -9.35
C ALA A 18 4.95 4.86 -8.66
N ALA A 19 3.76 5.14 -8.14
CA ALA A 19 3.38 6.42 -7.54
C ALA A 19 3.21 6.31 -6.02
N SER A 20 3.19 7.45 -5.32
CA SER A 20 2.97 7.54 -3.87
C SER A 20 3.92 6.61 -3.09
N GLY A 21 3.42 5.59 -2.38
CA GLY A 21 4.24 4.60 -1.69
C GLY A 21 5.24 3.87 -2.59
N GLY A 22 4.88 3.60 -3.86
CA GLY A 22 5.79 3.04 -4.87
C GLY A 22 6.97 3.98 -5.17
N TYR A 23 6.71 5.28 -5.31
CA TYR A 23 7.77 6.26 -5.48
C TYR A 23 8.57 6.47 -4.18
N TYR A 24 7.91 6.46 -3.02
CA TYR A 24 8.57 6.56 -1.72
C TYR A 24 9.62 5.47 -1.51
N MET A 25 9.32 4.24 -1.90
CA MET A 25 10.29 3.14 -1.84
C MET A 25 11.41 3.29 -2.84
N SER A 26 11.11 3.84 -4.01
CA SER A 26 12.02 3.91 -5.17
C SER A 26 12.99 5.09 -5.10
N CYS A 27 12.55 6.24 -4.56
CA CYS A 27 13.30 7.50 -4.61
C CYS A 27 14.72 7.41 -4.02
N GLY A 28 14.95 6.49 -3.08
CA GLY A 28 16.25 6.27 -2.45
C GLY A 28 17.16 5.27 -3.18
N ALA A 29 16.79 4.75 -4.36
CA ALA A 29 17.63 3.84 -5.15
C ALA A 29 18.86 4.57 -5.75
N ASP A 30 19.83 3.80 -6.22
CA ASP A 30 21.01 4.34 -6.93
C ASP A 30 20.68 4.79 -8.34
N TYR A 31 19.65 4.19 -8.94
CA TYR A 31 19.19 4.54 -10.27
C TYR A 31 17.74 4.11 -10.48
N ILE A 32 16.99 4.92 -11.21
CA ILE A 32 15.58 4.67 -11.48
C ILE A 32 15.35 4.74 -12.99
N VAL A 33 14.88 3.64 -13.56
CA VAL A 33 14.44 3.54 -14.94
C VAL A 33 12.91 3.51 -14.96
N ALA A 34 12.29 4.29 -15.81
CA ALA A 34 10.84 4.30 -15.99
C ALA A 34 10.47 4.21 -17.47
N GLU A 35 9.35 3.62 -17.80
CA GLU A 35 8.82 3.69 -19.16
C GLU A 35 8.23 5.09 -19.43
N PRO A 36 8.16 5.55 -20.69
CA PRO A 36 7.70 6.90 -21.00
C PRO A 36 6.31 7.26 -20.44
N MET A 37 5.42 6.27 -20.36
CA MET A 37 4.03 6.40 -19.91
C MET A 37 3.82 5.95 -18.45
N THR A 38 4.84 5.51 -17.76
CA THR A 38 4.76 5.18 -16.34
C THR A 38 4.10 6.31 -15.54
N LEU A 39 3.08 6.01 -14.76
CA LEU A 39 2.54 6.96 -13.80
C LEU A 39 3.36 6.91 -12.52
N THR A 40 3.97 8.05 -12.14
CA THR A 40 4.85 8.14 -10.98
C THR A 40 4.68 9.47 -10.25
N GLY A 41 5.56 9.76 -9.29
CA GLY A 41 5.39 10.91 -8.41
C GLY A 41 4.31 10.66 -7.36
N SER A 42 3.22 11.42 -7.40
CA SER A 42 2.18 11.42 -6.35
C SER A 42 2.82 11.57 -4.96
N ILE A 43 3.79 12.49 -4.87
CA ILE A 43 4.50 12.80 -3.63
C ILE A 43 3.58 13.64 -2.78
N GLY A 44 2.81 12.96 -1.93
CA GLY A 44 1.78 13.57 -1.11
C GLY A 44 1.18 12.56 -0.14
N ILE A 45 0.49 13.08 0.86
CA ILE A 45 -0.28 12.28 1.83
C ILE A 45 -1.62 12.95 2.00
N PHE A 46 -2.67 12.17 2.00
CA PHE A 46 -4.01 12.59 2.37
C PHE A 46 -4.69 11.50 3.19
N GLY A 47 -5.68 11.88 3.95
CA GLY A 47 -6.56 10.96 4.67
C GLY A 47 -8.02 11.32 4.40
N MET A 48 -8.88 10.32 4.37
CA MET A 48 -10.33 10.48 4.29
C MET A 48 -10.96 9.75 5.45
N VAL A 49 -11.76 10.46 6.24
CA VAL A 49 -12.52 9.88 7.34
C VAL A 49 -14.00 10.00 6.98
N PRO A 50 -14.66 8.90 6.60
CA PRO A 50 -16.09 8.94 6.30
C PRO A 50 -16.89 9.19 7.59
N ASP A 51 -17.88 10.06 7.52
CA ASP A 51 -18.85 10.29 8.59
C ASP A 51 -20.25 9.90 8.11
N ALA A 52 -20.77 8.81 8.63
CA ALA A 52 -22.11 8.32 8.33
C ALA A 52 -23.12 8.64 9.46
N THR A 53 -22.74 9.46 10.45
CA THR A 53 -23.53 9.73 11.64
C THR A 53 -24.94 10.19 11.31
N GLY A 54 -25.10 11.20 10.44
CA GLY A 54 -26.41 11.71 10.06
C GLY A 54 -27.30 10.67 9.37
N LEU A 55 -26.71 9.80 8.53
CA LEU A 55 -27.45 8.71 7.92
C LEU A 55 -27.92 7.69 8.97
N LEU A 56 -27.03 7.28 9.84
CA LEU A 56 -27.29 6.21 10.81
C LEU A 56 -28.23 6.68 11.92
N THR A 57 -27.97 7.86 12.51
CA THR A 57 -28.72 8.33 13.67
C THR A 57 -30.03 9.06 13.29
N GLU A 58 -29.98 9.95 12.28
CA GLU A 58 -31.13 10.79 11.94
C GLU A 58 -32.08 10.10 10.93
N LYS A 59 -31.54 9.35 9.98
CA LYS A 59 -32.37 8.72 8.92
C LYS A 59 -32.80 7.32 9.26
N LEU A 60 -31.89 6.52 9.86
CA LEU A 60 -32.16 5.13 10.23
C LEU A 60 -32.57 4.95 11.68
N GLY A 61 -32.48 6.00 12.52
CA GLY A 61 -32.86 5.96 13.92
C GLY A 61 -32.01 5.02 14.78
N LEU A 62 -30.78 4.73 14.36
CA LEU A 62 -29.85 3.89 15.11
C LEU A 62 -29.19 4.69 16.23
N HIS A 63 -29.17 4.12 17.42
CA HIS A 63 -28.50 4.69 18.58
C HIS A 63 -27.26 3.88 18.92
N PHE A 64 -26.17 4.57 19.23
CA PHE A 64 -24.90 3.95 19.58
C PHE A 64 -24.53 4.28 21.02
N ASP A 65 -24.21 3.26 21.77
CA ASP A 65 -23.68 3.40 23.13
C ASP A 65 -22.21 2.99 23.13
N VAL A 66 -21.36 3.78 23.77
CA VAL A 66 -19.90 3.59 23.74
C VAL A 66 -19.34 3.65 25.15
N VAL A 67 -18.68 2.59 25.56
CA VAL A 67 -17.90 2.55 26.80
C VAL A 67 -16.45 2.89 26.48
N LYS A 68 -15.91 3.94 27.10
CA LYS A 68 -14.56 4.45 26.83
C LYS A 68 -13.64 4.27 28.02
N THR A 69 -12.37 3.97 27.74
CA THR A 69 -11.30 3.98 28.75
C THR A 69 -10.61 5.34 28.83
N ASN A 70 -10.68 6.14 27.76
CA ASN A 70 -10.17 7.51 27.70
C ASN A 70 -10.92 8.30 26.61
N GLU A 71 -10.67 9.59 26.50
CA GLU A 71 -11.42 10.51 25.64
C GLU A 71 -11.38 10.17 24.15
N ALA A 72 -10.26 9.63 23.64
CA ALA A 72 -10.07 9.32 22.22
C ALA A 72 -10.13 7.83 21.89
N SER A 73 -10.52 6.95 22.85
CA SER A 73 -10.50 5.50 22.62
C SER A 73 -11.59 5.00 21.67
N ASP A 74 -12.56 5.84 21.34
CA ASP A 74 -13.62 5.59 20.36
C ASP A 74 -13.40 6.30 19.03
N PHE A 75 -12.15 6.69 18.72
CA PHE A 75 -11.80 7.25 17.42
C PHE A 75 -12.19 6.31 16.27
N GLY A 76 -12.98 6.83 15.33
CA GLY A 76 -13.48 6.03 14.19
C GLY A 76 -14.68 5.14 14.51
N ALA A 77 -15.26 5.22 15.72
CA ALA A 77 -16.51 4.52 16.04
C ALA A 77 -17.68 5.07 15.22
N MET A 78 -18.62 4.18 14.87
CA MET A 78 -19.87 4.57 14.23
C MET A 78 -20.73 5.39 15.19
N GLY A 79 -21.54 6.29 14.65
CA GLY A 79 -22.52 7.07 15.44
C GLY A 79 -22.01 8.43 15.91
N ARG A 80 -20.76 8.78 15.67
CA ARG A 80 -20.23 10.14 15.82
C ARG A 80 -19.15 10.47 14.77
N GLY A 81 -19.10 11.73 14.36
CA GLY A 81 -17.99 12.26 13.57
C GLY A 81 -16.72 12.45 14.42
N ILE A 82 -15.62 12.77 13.77
CA ILE A 82 -14.37 13.14 14.46
C ILE A 82 -14.53 14.51 15.13
N ASN A 83 -13.98 14.66 16.32
CA ASN A 83 -13.95 15.94 17.02
C ASN A 83 -12.74 16.81 16.55
N ALA A 84 -12.72 18.07 16.96
CA ALA A 84 -11.67 19.02 16.57
C ALA A 84 -10.26 18.57 17.02
N GLY A 85 -10.14 17.94 18.18
CA GLY A 85 -8.86 17.41 18.69
C GLY A 85 -8.34 16.25 17.84
N GLU A 86 -9.23 15.35 17.47
CA GLU A 86 -8.94 14.21 16.59
C GLU A 86 -8.58 14.69 15.18
N ALA A 87 -9.34 15.63 14.61
CA ALA A 87 -9.04 16.24 13.33
C ALA A 87 -7.64 16.91 13.33
N ALA A 88 -7.33 17.68 14.39
CA ALA A 88 -6.02 18.29 14.53
C ALA A 88 -4.89 17.25 14.70
N ALA A 89 -5.14 16.12 15.35
CA ALA A 89 -4.18 15.03 15.47
C ALA A 89 -3.92 14.36 14.11
N MET A 90 -4.96 14.10 13.33
CA MET A 90 -4.86 13.56 11.96
C MET A 90 -4.11 14.53 11.04
N GLN A 91 -4.41 15.83 11.12
CA GLN A 91 -3.72 16.84 10.33
C GLN A 91 -2.22 16.87 10.62
N ARG A 92 -1.84 16.87 11.91
CA ARG A 92 -0.42 16.77 12.31
C ARG A 92 0.25 15.47 11.84
N TYR A 93 -0.47 14.37 11.78
CA TYR A 93 0.04 13.11 11.25
C TYR A 93 0.34 13.23 9.74
N VAL A 94 -0.60 13.78 8.97
CA VAL A 94 -0.45 14.01 7.53
C VAL A 94 0.72 14.95 7.24
N GLU A 95 0.81 16.07 7.95
CA GLU A 95 1.90 17.05 7.80
C GLU A 95 3.28 16.46 8.10
N ARG A 96 3.41 15.71 9.18
CA ARG A 96 4.66 15.00 9.52
C ARG A 96 5.04 13.96 8.47
N GLY A 97 4.05 13.21 8.00
CA GLY A 97 4.24 12.21 6.95
C GLY A 97 4.68 12.87 5.64
N TYR A 98 4.04 13.97 5.25
CA TYR A 98 4.41 14.71 4.05
C TYR A 98 5.83 15.28 4.15
N ALA A 99 6.17 15.93 5.26
CA ALA A 99 7.52 16.45 5.49
C ALA A 99 8.58 15.32 5.47
N LEU A 100 8.26 14.14 5.97
CA LEU A 100 9.13 12.98 5.86
C LEU A 100 9.29 12.53 4.41
N PHE A 101 8.21 12.48 3.64
CA PHE A 101 8.27 12.09 2.23
C PHE A 101 9.13 13.06 1.43
N LEU A 102 8.92 14.37 1.59
CA LEU A 102 9.75 15.40 0.94
C LEU A 102 11.24 15.20 1.25
N ARG A 103 11.59 14.98 2.50
CA ARG A 103 12.98 14.71 2.90
C ARG A 103 13.57 13.47 2.23
N ARG A 104 12.82 12.36 2.20
CA ARG A 104 13.28 11.11 1.56
C ARG A 104 13.53 11.28 0.07
N VAL A 105 12.66 12.03 -0.61
CA VAL A 105 12.85 12.34 -2.03
C VAL A 105 14.03 13.29 -2.21
N ALA A 106 14.15 14.34 -1.41
CA ALA A 106 15.25 15.29 -1.44
C ALA A 106 16.61 14.57 -1.29
N ASP A 107 16.72 13.71 -0.28
CA ASP A 107 17.92 12.90 -0.02
C ASP A 107 18.22 11.94 -1.19
N GLY A 108 17.20 11.26 -1.70
CA GLY A 108 17.34 10.25 -2.75
C GLY A 108 17.62 10.84 -4.13
N ARG A 109 17.13 12.04 -4.42
CA ARG A 109 17.24 12.69 -5.73
C ARG A 109 18.23 13.87 -5.74
N ASN A 110 18.93 14.08 -4.65
CA ASN A 110 19.90 15.18 -4.49
C ASN A 110 19.28 16.56 -4.81
N MET A 111 18.10 16.80 -4.21
CA MET A 111 17.33 18.04 -4.34
C MET A 111 17.11 18.68 -2.98
N THR A 112 16.76 19.95 -2.94
CA THR A 112 16.26 20.57 -1.70
C THR A 112 14.80 20.20 -1.47
N THR A 113 14.34 20.20 -0.22
CA THR A 113 12.93 19.94 0.11
C THR A 113 11.98 20.95 -0.56
N ALA A 114 12.41 22.20 -0.73
CA ALA A 114 11.64 23.23 -1.43
C ALA A 114 11.50 22.91 -2.93
N GLN A 115 12.56 22.43 -3.58
CA GLN A 115 12.51 21.98 -4.98
C GLN A 115 11.57 20.78 -5.12
N VAL A 116 11.63 19.82 -4.21
CA VAL A 116 10.73 18.67 -4.23
C VAL A 116 9.29 19.14 -4.02
N ASP A 117 9.02 20.01 -3.05
CA ASP A 117 7.67 20.51 -2.75
C ASP A 117 7.03 21.21 -3.96
N SER A 118 7.81 21.98 -4.72
CA SER A 118 7.31 22.67 -5.93
C SER A 118 6.76 21.73 -7.00
N ILE A 119 7.22 20.47 -7.04
CA ILE A 119 6.79 19.42 -7.99
C ILE A 119 5.99 18.29 -7.33
N ALA A 120 5.83 18.34 -6.01
CA ALA A 120 5.11 17.38 -5.19
C ALA A 120 3.61 17.72 -5.04
N GLN A 121 3.10 17.84 -3.82
CA GLN A 121 1.71 18.18 -3.48
C GLN A 121 0.71 17.19 -4.11
N GLY A 122 1.08 15.91 -4.16
CA GLY A 122 0.25 14.84 -4.70
C GLY A 122 0.17 14.77 -6.23
N ARG A 123 0.89 15.62 -6.96
CA ARG A 123 0.85 15.60 -8.43
C ARG A 123 1.42 14.30 -8.98
N VAL A 124 0.74 13.78 -10.01
CA VAL A 124 1.15 12.58 -10.74
C VAL A 124 1.84 13.03 -12.03
N TRP A 125 2.91 12.35 -12.37
CA TRP A 125 3.72 12.64 -13.55
C TRP A 125 3.86 11.40 -14.41
N THR A 126 3.93 11.58 -15.73
CA THR A 126 4.37 10.51 -16.63
C THR A 126 5.89 10.30 -16.48
N GLY A 127 6.41 9.12 -16.85
CA GLY A 127 7.85 8.85 -16.82
C GLY A 127 8.66 9.89 -17.58
N ARG A 128 8.13 10.35 -18.74
CA ARG A 128 8.76 11.42 -19.53
C ARG A 128 8.84 12.75 -18.77
N GLN A 129 7.76 13.14 -18.11
CA GLN A 129 7.74 14.35 -17.25
C GLN A 129 8.67 14.18 -16.04
N ALA A 130 8.62 13.01 -15.40
CA ALA A 130 9.44 12.69 -14.26
C ALA A 130 10.94 12.74 -14.56
N LEU A 131 11.36 12.36 -15.78
CA LEU A 131 12.74 12.52 -16.24
C LEU A 131 13.15 13.99 -16.26
N ASN A 132 12.31 14.87 -16.84
CA ASN A 132 12.59 16.30 -16.89
C ASN A 132 12.65 16.94 -15.49
N LEU A 133 11.85 16.41 -14.57
CA LEU A 133 11.81 16.82 -13.14
C LEU A 133 12.89 16.14 -12.29
N LYS A 134 13.76 15.32 -12.88
CA LYS A 134 14.81 14.55 -12.19
C LYS A 134 14.28 13.55 -11.14
N LEU A 135 13.03 13.20 -11.23
CA LEU A 135 12.42 12.17 -10.37
C LEU A 135 12.82 10.74 -10.80
N VAL A 136 13.20 10.56 -12.06
CA VAL A 136 13.77 9.32 -12.58
C VAL A 136 15.06 9.65 -13.36
N ASP A 137 15.90 8.64 -13.62
CA ASP A 137 17.23 8.84 -14.21
C ASP A 137 17.26 8.54 -15.71
N LYS A 138 16.41 7.62 -16.17
CA LYS A 138 16.38 7.19 -17.57
C LYS A 138 15.00 6.69 -17.97
N LEU A 139 14.63 6.90 -19.22
CA LEU A 139 13.52 6.18 -19.84
C LEU A 139 14.02 4.85 -20.41
N GLY A 140 13.32 3.76 -20.12
CA GLY A 140 13.68 2.44 -20.59
C GLY A 140 12.82 1.34 -19.98
N THR A 141 13.20 0.11 -20.24
CA THR A 141 12.51 -1.11 -19.83
C THR A 141 13.18 -1.78 -18.64
N LEU A 142 12.62 -2.90 -18.16
CA LEU A 142 13.26 -3.76 -17.15
C LEU A 142 14.65 -4.22 -17.59
N GLU A 143 14.83 -4.54 -18.87
CA GLU A 143 16.13 -4.96 -19.40
C GLU A 143 17.19 -3.85 -19.31
N ASP A 144 16.78 -2.59 -19.54
CA ASP A 144 17.65 -1.44 -19.33
C ASP A 144 18.08 -1.31 -17.86
N ALA A 145 17.15 -1.54 -16.94
CA ALA A 145 17.45 -1.52 -15.51
C ALA A 145 18.40 -2.66 -15.10
N ILE A 146 18.21 -3.86 -15.63
CA ILE A 146 19.11 -5.01 -15.39
C ILE A 146 20.53 -4.70 -15.91
N ARG A 147 20.64 -4.19 -17.14
CA ARG A 147 21.94 -3.79 -17.72
C ARG A 147 22.61 -2.70 -16.86
N GLU A 148 21.86 -1.73 -16.40
CA GLU A 148 22.40 -0.68 -15.52
C GLU A 148 22.84 -1.22 -14.17
N ALA A 149 22.12 -2.19 -13.59
CA ALA A 149 22.51 -2.87 -12.35
C ALA A 149 23.83 -3.64 -12.52
N ALA A 150 23.97 -4.39 -13.60
CA ALA A 150 25.20 -5.13 -13.93
C ALA A 150 26.38 -4.17 -14.14
N ARG A 151 26.15 -3.07 -14.88
CA ARG A 151 27.18 -2.03 -15.11
C ARG A 151 27.66 -1.40 -13.79
N ARG A 152 26.75 -1.07 -12.88
CA ARG A 152 27.08 -0.52 -11.56
C ARG A 152 27.76 -1.53 -10.66
N ALA A 153 27.38 -2.79 -10.74
CA ALA A 153 28.03 -3.88 -10.01
C ALA A 153 29.39 -4.28 -10.63
N LYS A 154 29.73 -3.75 -11.83
CA LYS A 154 30.96 -4.08 -12.59
C LYS A 154 31.05 -5.58 -12.92
N VAL A 155 29.93 -6.21 -13.24
CA VAL A 155 29.85 -7.61 -13.66
C VAL A 155 29.51 -7.67 -15.14
N ALA A 156 30.25 -8.48 -15.90
CA ALA A 156 30.03 -8.70 -17.33
C ALA A 156 29.14 -9.92 -17.60
N ASP A 157 29.28 -10.94 -16.77
CA ASP A 157 28.49 -12.18 -16.84
C ASP A 157 27.68 -12.35 -15.55
N TYR A 158 26.37 -12.56 -15.68
CA TYR A 158 25.44 -12.63 -14.55
C TYR A 158 24.24 -13.51 -14.83
N GLY A 159 23.79 -14.19 -13.80
CA GLY A 159 22.49 -14.87 -13.78
C GLY A 159 21.40 -14.00 -13.21
N ILE A 160 20.17 -14.16 -13.69
CA ILE A 160 18.98 -13.47 -13.17
C ILE A 160 18.21 -14.43 -12.28
N VAL A 161 17.93 -14.03 -11.05
CA VAL A 161 17.09 -14.76 -10.10
C VAL A 161 15.94 -13.86 -9.67
N ALA A 162 14.71 -14.35 -9.82
CA ALA A 162 13.51 -13.61 -9.43
C ALA A 162 13.12 -13.92 -7.97
N TYR A 163 12.73 -12.88 -7.25
CA TYR A 163 12.17 -12.96 -5.89
C TYR A 163 10.93 -12.09 -5.77
N PRO A 164 9.83 -12.56 -5.15
CA PRO A 164 9.63 -13.97 -4.75
C PRO A 164 9.68 -14.89 -5.96
N ALA A 165 10.00 -16.16 -5.74
CA ALA A 165 9.95 -17.14 -6.83
C ALA A 165 8.56 -17.11 -7.46
N PRO A 166 8.46 -17.16 -8.80
CA PRO A 166 7.15 -17.20 -9.46
C PRO A 166 6.35 -18.37 -8.88
N ALA A 167 5.09 -18.11 -8.54
CA ALA A 167 4.20 -19.17 -8.10
C ALA A 167 4.08 -20.20 -9.24
N ASP A 168 4.14 -21.48 -8.90
CA ASP A 168 3.98 -22.55 -9.88
C ASP A 168 2.67 -22.34 -10.68
N TRP A 169 2.69 -22.68 -11.97
CA TRP A 169 1.57 -22.44 -12.88
C TRP A 169 0.23 -22.99 -12.34
N TYR A 170 0.27 -24.10 -11.60
CA TYR A 170 -0.92 -24.66 -10.96
C TYR A 170 -1.40 -23.79 -9.79
N THR A 171 -0.48 -23.17 -9.03
CA THR A 171 -0.83 -22.22 -7.96
C THR A 171 -1.44 -20.94 -8.56
N GLN A 172 -0.93 -20.46 -9.70
CA GLN A 172 -1.53 -19.33 -10.41
C GLN A 172 -2.91 -19.69 -10.96
N LEU A 173 -3.05 -20.84 -11.60
CA LEU A 173 -4.34 -21.31 -12.11
C LEU A 173 -5.40 -21.43 -11.01
N PHE A 174 -4.99 -21.84 -9.81
CA PHE A 174 -5.89 -21.95 -8.66
C PHE A 174 -6.04 -20.64 -7.86
N SER A 175 -5.10 -19.68 -7.95
CA SER A 175 -5.25 -18.37 -7.30
C SER A 175 -6.20 -17.45 -8.06
N ASP A 176 -6.11 -17.41 -9.39
CA ASP A 176 -7.03 -16.61 -10.22
C ASP A 176 -8.47 -17.13 -10.21
N VAL A 177 -8.64 -18.42 -9.86
CA VAL A 177 -9.97 -19.04 -9.67
C VAL A 177 -10.49 -18.85 -8.22
N LYS A 178 -9.62 -18.38 -7.29
CA LYS A 178 -9.97 -18.34 -5.86
C LYS A 178 -10.92 -17.21 -5.47
N ASP A 179 -10.95 -16.09 -6.20
CA ASP A 179 -11.53 -14.91 -5.56
C ASP A 179 -13.04 -14.71 -5.77
N ASP A 180 -13.72 -15.27 -6.78
CA ASP A 180 -15.18 -15.07 -6.86
C ASP A 180 -15.96 -16.31 -7.33
N TYR A 181 -15.52 -16.97 -8.37
CA TYR A 181 -16.31 -18.04 -8.98
C TYR A 181 -16.32 -19.33 -8.16
N MET A 182 -15.15 -19.77 -7.67
CA MET A 182 -15.05 -21.00 -6.86
C MET A 182 -15.64 -20.78 -5.47
N GLU A 183 -15.43 -19.63 -4.85
CA GLU A 183 -16.04 -19.32 -3.57
C GLU A 183 -17.58 -19.33 -3.68
N ASN A 184 -18.14 -18.72 -4.71
CA ASN A 184 -19.58 -18.74 -4.96
C ASN A 184 -20.10 -20.13 -5.31
N ARG A 185 -19.34 -20.94 -6.02
CA ARG A 185 -19.71 -22.31 -6.34
C ARG A 185 -19.64 -23.22 -5.12
N VAL A 186 -18.61 -23.08 -4.29
CA VAL A 186 -18.48 -23.79 -3.01
C VAL A 186 -19.58 -23.35 -2.02
N LYS A 187 -19.88 -22.04 -1.95
CA LYS A 187 -21.04 -21.54 -1.19
C LYS A 187 -22.35 -22.16 -1.68
N GLY A 188 -22.54 -22.25 -2.99
CA GLY A 188 -23.73 -22.88 -3.60
C GLY A 188 -23.84 -24.38 -3.30
N MET A 189 -22.71 -25.11 -3.35
CA MET A 189 -22.68 -26.55 -3.06
C MET A 189 -22.85 -26.88 -1.57
N LEU A 190 -22.27 -26.11 -0.69
CA LEU A 190 -22.30 -26.31 0.76
C LEU A 190 -23.52 -25.66 1.42
N GLY A 191 -24.15 -24.68 0.77
CA GLY A 191 -25.32 -23.98 1.29
C GLY A 191 -25.11 -23.51 2.74
N VAL A 192 -26.00 -23.93 3.63
CA VAL A 192 -25.97 -23.57 5.06
C VAL A 192 -24.72 -24.08 5.81
N TYR A 193 -24.03 -25.08 5.27
CA TYR A 193 -22.82 -25.66 5.87
C TYR A 193 -21.53 -24.90 5.52
N TYR A 194 -21.57 -23.96 4.57
CA TYR A 194 -20.39 -23.21 4.16
C TYR A 194 -19.75 -22.43 5.31
N LYS A 195 -20.54 -21.63 6.02
CA LYS A 195 -20.04 -20.82 7.16
C LYS A 195 -19.48 -21.66 8.31
N PRO A 196 -20.16 -22.72 8.79
CA PRO A 196 -19.62 -23.62 9.80
C PRO A 196 -18.28 -24.27 9.38
N LEU A 197 -18.16 -24.73 8.12
CA LEU A 197 -16.93 -25.33 7.63
C LEU A 197 -15.79 -24.33 7.48
N GLN A 198 -16.08 -23.12 6.99
CA GLN A 198 -15.12 -22.03 6.93
C GLN A 198 -14.63 -21.65 8.34
N PHE A 199 -15.51 -21.65 9.33
CA PHE A 199 -15.17 -21.41 10.73
C PHE A 199 -14.22 -22.49 11.26
N VAL A 200 -14.51 -23.76 11.03
CA VAL A 200 -13.63 -24.88 11.42
C VAL A 200 -12.26 -24.77 10.75
N TYR A 201 -12.22 -24.40 9.47
CA TYR A 201 -10.96 -24.20 8.73
C TYR A 201 -10.12 -23.04 9.31
N THR A 202 -10.75 -21.94 9.69
CA THR A 202 -10.05 -20.83 10.35
C THR A 202 -9.49 -21.18 11.73
N LEU A 203 -10.06 -22.19 12.41
CA LEU A 203 -9.54 -22.66 13.69
C LEU A 203 -8.21 -23.43 13.57
N GLN A 204 -7.92 -24.05 12.42
CA GLN A 204 -6.70 -24.83 12.22
C GLN A 204 -5.41 -23.99 12.18
N GLY A 205 -5.53 -22.67 11.97
CA GLY A 205 -4.38 -21.74 11.91
C GLY A 205 -4.29 -20.76 13.09
N THR A 206 -5.08 -20.94 14.15
CA THR A 206 -5.17 -19.96 15.25
C THR A 206 -4.68 -20.54 16.57
N ASP A 207 -4.09 -19.68 17.43
CA ASP A 207 -3.59 -20.07 18.75
C ASP A 207 -4.71 -20.67 19.64
N CYS A 208 -4.32 -21.64 20.49
CA CYS A 208 -5.23 -22.40 21.33
C CYS A 208 -6.00 -21.57 22.39
N LEU A 209 -5.54 -20.35 22.68
CA LEU A 209 -6.17 -19.46 23.65
C LEU A 209 -6.78 -18.25 22.94
N GLN A 210 -8.09 -18.25 22.81
CA GLN A 210 -8.84 -17.13 22.22
C GLN A 210 -10.01 -16.73 23.09
N ALA A 211 -10.14 -15.43 23.39
CA ALA A 211 -11.33 -14.86 23.97
C ALA A 211 -12.38 -14.69 22.85
N ARG A 212 -13.29 -15.65 22.72
CA ARG A 212 -14.41 -15.60 21.77
C ARG A 212 -15.74 -15.63 22.48
N MET A 213 -16.74 -15.02 21.86
CA MET A 213 -18.11 -15.20 22.33
C MET A 213 -18.53 -16.66 22.15
N PRO A 214 -19.35 -17.23 23.04
CA PRO A 214 -19.78 -18.63 23.00
C PRO A 214 -20.71 -18.96 21.80
N PHE A 215 -21.08 -17.97 21.01
CA PHE A 215 -21.87 -18.11 19.79
C PHE A 215 -21.37 -17.12 18.73
N ASP A 216 -21.46 -17.49 17.46
CA ASP A 216 -21.21 -16.59 16.34
C ASP A 216 -22.54 -15.92 15.94
N PRO A 217 -22.69 -14.60 16.09
CA PRO A 217 -23.90 -13.88 15.72
C PRO A 217 -24.21 -13.93 14.22
N ASN A 218 -23.26 -14.35 13.37
CA ASN A 218 -23.41 -14.46 11.92
C ASN A 218 -23.86 -15.87 11.45
N LEU A 219 -24.06 -16.82 12.36
CA LEU A 219 -24.53 -18.17 12.07
C LEU A 219 -26.08 -18.31 12.08
N ARG A 220 -26.81 -17.24 11.83
CA ARG A 220 -28.28 -17.28 11.60
C ARG A 220 -28.60 -17.42 10.14
#